data_2704ed06bd984b4b8a16de554eaedded
#
_entry.id   2704ed06bd984b4b8a16de554eaedded
#
_cell.length_a   1.000
_cell.length_b   1.000
_cell.length_c   1.000
_cell.angle_alpha   90.00
_cell.angle_beta   90.00
_cell.angle_gamma   90.00
#
_symmetry.space_group_name_H-M   'P 1'
#
loop_
_entity.id
_entity.type
_entity.pdbx_description
1 polymer ?
#
loop_
_entity_poly.entity_id
_entity_poly.type
_entity_poly.pdbx_seq_one_letter_code
_entity_poly.pdbx_strand_id
1 'polypeptide(L)'
;MASHIGRRKFLATLLGGAAAAWPLAARAQQAGGKRRIGVLMNIMSDDPESQIRLAAFAQGLQQLGWIVGQNVSIDTRWGAGNLENLRKYSAELVALGPDVIMANSSAAVSHILDATHAIPVVFTTVTDPVGAGYVESLAHPGGNITGFTNFEYAIAGKWLELLKEIAPQISRVAVMRESAVAAGPGQFAAIQAAAAPLGIDLRPIDPRDPSEIEHAIAAFAHEPNGGLIVTGSSFASIHRKLIFALAAQHRLPVVYNARFYVSDGGLIS
;
A
#
# COMPACT_ATOMS: atom_id res chain seq x y z
N MET A 1 -44.81 -65.43 -4.62
CA MET A 1 -45.35 -64.41 -3.70
C MET A 1 -44.37 -63.25 -3.66
N ALA A 2 -44.62 -62.15 -4.38
CA ALA A 2 -43.74 -60.98 -4.42
C ALA A 2 -44.33 -59.90 -3.52
N SER A 3 -43.57 -59.48 -2.52
CA SER A 3 -43.92 -58.45 -1.53
C SER A 3 -43.73 -57.07 -2.16
N HIS A 4 -44.82 -56.32 -2.39
CA HIS A 4 -44.80 -54.90 -2.74
C HIS A 4 -44.43 -54.08 -1.53
N ILE A 5 -43.18 -53.63 -1.43
CA ILE A 5 -42.78 -52.58 -0.48
C ILE A 5 -43.08 -51.25 -1.16
N GLY A 6 -44.08 -50.55 -0.59
CA GLY A 6 -44.64 -49.34 -1.20
C GLY A 6 -43.68 -48.15 -1.28
N ARG A 7 -43.47 -47.61 -2.50
CA ARG A 7 -42.72 -46.41 -2.83
C ARG A 7 -43.05 -45.14 -1.98
N ARG A 8 -44.20 -45.12 -1.31
CA ARG A 8 -44.65 -44.01 -0.47
C ARG A 8 -43.87 -43.86 0.88
N LYS A 9 -43.32 -44.95 1.42
CA LYS A 9 -42.55 -44.87 2.68
C LYS A 9 -41.11 -44.42 2.47
N PHE A 10 -40.55 -44.63 1.27
CA PHE A 10 -39.18 -44.19 0.93
C PHE A 10 -39.09 -42.69 0.69
N LEU A 11 -40.11 -42.05 0.13
CA LEU A 11 -40.16 -40.61 -0.09
C LEU A 11 -40.39 -39.79 1.17
N ALA A 12 -41.08 -40.36 2.19
CA ALA A 12 -41.29 -39.64 3.48
C ALA A 12 -40.04 -39.54 4.35
N THR A 13 -39.09 -40.45 4.18
CA THR A 13 -37.82 -40.43 4.96
C THR A 13 -36.78 -39.48 4.34
N LEU A 14 -36.81 -39.19 3.04
CA LEU A 14 -35.90 -38.26 2.36
C LEU A 14 -36.31 -36.79 2.57
N LEU A 15 -37.60 -36.48 2.75
CA LEU A 15 -38.08 -35.12 2.98
C LEU A 15 -37.95 -34.67 4.44
N GLY A 16 -37.88 -35.59 5.41
CA GLY A 16 -37.71 -35.26 6.83
C GLY A 16 -36.27 -34.92 7.24
N GLY A 17 -35.27 -35.40 6.49
CA GLY A 17 -33.85 -35.16 6.79
C GLY A 17 -33.30 -33.81 6.33
N ALA A 18 -33.87 -33.26 5.25
CA ALA A 18 -33.38 -32.00 4.66
C ALA A 18 -33.82 -30.74 5.45
N ALA A 19 -34.95 -30.81 6.16
CA ALA A 19 -35.48 -29.66 6.92
C ALA A 19 -34.77 -29.46 8.28
N ALA A 20 -34.09 -30.51 8.83
CA ALA A 20 -33.41 -30.40 10.11
C ALA A 20 -31.96 -29.89 10.02
N ALA A 21 -31.35 -29.91 8.82
CA ALA A 21 -29.97 -29.45 8.61
C ALA A 21 -29.87 -27.94 8.33
N TRP A 22 -30.98 -27.30 7.88
CA TRP A 22 -30.97 -25.88 7.52
C TRP A 22 -30.70 -24.93 8.70
N PRO A 23 -31.26 -25.11 9.92
CA PRO A 23 -30.98 -24.23 11.04
C PRO A 23 -29.57 -24.40 11.64
N LEU A 24 -28.88 -25.53 11.39
CA LEU A 24 -27.50 -25.72 11.83
C LEU A 24 -26.49 -24.99 10.97
N ALA A 25 -26.71 -24.91 9.66
CA ALA A 25 -25.87 -24.11 8.76
C ALA A 25 -26.03 -22.60 9.03
N ALA A 26 -27.25 -22.12 9.32
CA ALA A 26 -27.51 -20.72 9.67
C ALA A 26 -26.94 -20.35 11.06
N ARG A 27 -26.84 -21.30 12.01
CA ARG A 27 -26.22 -21.08 13.32
C ARG A 27 -24.67 -21.08 13.24
N ALA A 28 -24.07 -21.80 12.33
CA ALA A 28 -22.61 -21.78 12.13
C ALA A 28 -22.12 -20.41 11.62
N GLN A 29 -22.96 -19.64 10.90
CA GLN A 29 -22.64 -18.27 10.48
C GLN A 29 -22.89 -17.22 11.60
N GLN A 30 -23.63 -17.54 12.65
CA GLN A 30 -23.91 -16.62 13.75
C GLN A 30 -23.06 -16.83 15.02
N ALA A 31 -22.20 -17.86 15.07
CA ALA A 31 -21.33 -18.15 16.21
C ALA A 31 -19.97 -17.43 16.18
N GLY A 32 -19.77 -16.46 15.26
CA GLY A 32 -18.56 -15.66 15.21
C GLY A 32 -18.72 -14.40 16.07
N GLY A 33 -17.95 -14.31 17.17
CA GLY A 33 -17.78 -13.05 17.90
C GLY A 33 -17.40 -11.91 16.96
N LYS A 34 -17.50 -10.68 17.43
CA LYS A 34 -17.10 -9.48 16.68
C LYS A 34 -15.66 -9.62 16.18
N ARG A 35 -15.46 -9.61 14.87
CA ARG A 35 -14.12 -9.70 14.27
C ARG A 35 -13.34 -8.41 14.52
N ARG A 36 -12.02 -8.55 14.63
CA ARG A 36 -11.12 -7.42 14.85
C ARG A 36 -10.16 -7.29 13.68
N ILE A 37 -10.09 -6.11 13.09
CA ILE A 37 -9.15 -5.74 12.03
C ILE A 37 -8.17 -4.73 12.60
N GLY A 38 -6.86 -5.03 12.52
CA GLY A 38 -5.81 -4.04 12.72
C GLY A 38 -5.55 -3.30 11.42
N VAL A 39 -5.33 -1.99 11.48
CA VAL A 39 -5.01 -1.17 10.31
C VAL A 39 -3.77 -0.32 10.61
N LEU A 40 -2.70 -0.51 9.84
CA LEU A 40 -1.50 0.30 9.92
C LEU A 40 -1.38 1.18 8.67
N MET A 41 -1.58 2.49 8.86
CA MET A 41 -1.45 3.51 7.82
C MET A 41 -0.14 4.27 7.98
N ASN A 42 0.63 4.44 6.90
CA ASN A 42 1.90 5.18 6.96
C ASN A 42 1.79 6.60 6.39
N ILE A 43 0.66 7.26 6.60
CA ILE A 43 0.40 8.66 6.28
C ILE A 43 -0.22 9.35 7.50
N MET A 44 -0.42 10.65 7.44
CA MET A 44 -1.04 11.42 8.54
C MET A 44 -2.53 11.10 8.67
N SER A 45 -3.06 11.10 9.89
CA SER A 45 -4.49 10.81 10.14
C SER A 45 -5.43 11.87 9.57
N ASP A 46 -4.98 13.12 9.49
CA ASP A 46 -5.71 14.27 8.98
C ASP A 46 -5.48 14.55 7.49
N ASP A 47 -4.65 13.74 6.80
CA ASP A 47 -4.45 13.84 5.37
C ASP A 47 -5.72 13.42 4.63
N PRO A 48 -6.26 14.22 3.68
CA PRO A 48 -7.45 13.87 2.91
C PRO A 48 -7.35 12.51 2.20
N GLU A 49 -6.17 12.15 1.69
CA GLU A 49 -5.94 10.85 1.06
C GLU A 49 -6.12 9.69 2.04
N SER A 50 -5.73 9.88 3.32
CA SER A 50 -5.95 8.92 4.39
C SER A 50 -7.42 8.65 4.61
N GLN A 51 -8.20 9.71 4.69
CA GLN A 51 -9.65 9.63 4.94
C GLN A 51 -10.37 8.96 3.77
N ILE A 52 -9.99 9.30 2.53
CA ILE A 52 -10.54 8.67 1.32
C ILE A 52 -10.28 7.16 1.32
N ARG A 53 -9.05 6.73 1.62
CA ARG A 53 -8.68 5.31 1.66
C ARG A 53 -9.43 4.53 2.73
N LEU A 54 -9.53 5.08 3.95
CA LEU A 54 -10.27 4.42 5.03
C LEU A 54 -11.78 4.38 4.76
N ALA A 55 -12.34 5.45 4.20
CA ALA A 55 -13.75 5.47 3.81
C ALA A 55 -14.05 4.40 2.75
N ALA A 56 -13.20 4.28 1.73
CA ALA A 56 -13.34 3.24 0.69
C ALA A 56 -13.22 1.83 1.28
N PHE A 57 -12.27 1.62 2.22
CA PHE A 57 -12.13 0.35 2.93
C PHE A 57 -13.38 0.00 3.74
N ALA A 58 -13.89 0.95 4.55
CA ALA A 58 -15.11 0.75 5.34
C ALA A 58 -16.35 0.51 4.47
N GLN A 59 -16.46 1.21 3.33
CA GLN A 59 -17.52 0.99 2.35
C GLN A 59 -17.44 -0.42 1.72
N GLY A 60 -16.25 -0.87 1.35
CA GLY A 60 -16.05 -2.22 0.82
C GLY A 60 -16.43 -3.30 1.83
N LEU A 61 -16.06 -3.12 3.09
CA LEU A 61 -16.49 -4.02 4.17
C LEU A 61 -18.01 -4.04 4.31
N GLN A 62 -18.67 -2.87 4.30
CA GLN A 62 -20.12 -2.77 4.40
C GLN A 62 -20.84 -3.48 3.25
N GLN A 63 -20.35 -3.37 2.02
CA GLN A 63 -20.91 -4.06 0.86
C GLN A 63 -20.83 -5.59 0.99
N LEU A 64 -19.86 -6.09 1.75
CA LEU A 64 -19.68 -7.51 2.07
C LEU A 64 -20.41 -7.94 3.36
N GLY A 65 -21.23 -7.06 3.97
CA GLY A 65 -21.99 -7.36 5.18
C GLY A 65 -21.22 -7.17 6.49
N TRP A 66 -20.01 -6.58 6.44
CA TRP A 66 -19.24 -6.22 7.64
C TRP A 66 -19.56 -4.81 8.08
N ILE A 67 -20.24 -4.66 9.22
CA ILE A 67 -20.67 -3.38 9.75
C ILE A 67 -19.83 -3.02 10.96
N VAL A 68 -19.03 -1.95 10.81
CA VAL A 68 -18.15 -1.45 11.89
C VAL A 68 -18.97 -1.10 13.13
N GLY A 69 -18.53 -1.60 14.26
CA GLY A 69 -19.26 -1.43 15.53
C GLY A 69 -20.22 -2.58 15.85
N GLN A 70 -20.76 -3.27 14.85
CA GLN A 70 -21.68 -4.41 15.04
C GLN A 70 -20.94 -5.76 15.01
N ASN A 71 -20.51 -6.22 13.84
CA ASN A 71 -19.88 -7.51 13.66
C ASN A 71 -18.37 -7.43 13.36
N VAL A 72 -17.83 -6.22 13.15
CA VAL A 72 -16.39 -5.96 12.99
C VAL A 72 -15.97 -4.73 13.80
N SER A 73 -14.74 -4.76 14.33
CA SER A 73 -14.06 -3.58 14.91
C SER A 73 -12.78 -3.32 14.12
N ILE A 74 -12.42 -2.04 14.00
CA ILE A 74 -11.20 -1.61 13.32
C ILE A 74 -10.36 -0.81 14.31
N ASP A 75 -9.13 -1.28 14.53
CA ASP A 75 -8.13 -0.59 15.34
C ASP A 75 -7.07 0.00 14.42
N THR A 76 -7.10 1.32 14.21
CA THR A 76 -6.19 2.02 13.30
C THR A 76 -5.01 2.63 14.05
N ARG A 77 -3.82 2.53 13.45
CA ARG A 77 -2.59 3.22 13.86
C ARG A 77 -2.00 3.99 12.68
N TRP A 78 -1.40 5.13 12.97
CA TRP A 78 -0.91 6.08 11.98
C TRP A 78 0.60 6.26 12.15
N GLY A 79 1.38 5.71 11.22
CA GLY A 79 2.84 5.79 11.24
C GLY A 79 3.38 7.19 10.92
N ALA A 80 2.60 7.99 10.16
CA ALA A 80 2.95 9.36 9.80
C ALA A 80 4.34 9.51 9.17
N GLY A 81 4.75 8.56 8.31
CA GLY A 81 6.07 8.55 7.66
C GLY A 81 7.25 8.26 8.58
N ASN A 82 7.00 7.95 9.84
CA ASN A 82 8.03 7.71 10.86
C ASN A 82 8.21 6.21 11.12
N LEU A 83 9.44 5.70 10.89
CA LEU A 83 9.74 4.26 11.03
C LEU A 83 9.65 3.77 12.48
N GLU A 84 9.99 4.61 13.47
CA GLU A 84 9.83 4.23 14.89
C GLU A 84 8.36 4.07 15.27
N ASN A 85 7.49 4.95 14.78
CA ASN A 85 6.04 4.81 14.95
C ASN A 85 5.55 3.52 14.31
N LEU A 86 6.01 3.19 13.10
CA LEU A 86 5.62 1.95 12.44
C LEU A 86 6.02 0.73 13.25
N ARG A 87 7.25 0.68 13.78
CA ARG A 87 7.71 -0.40 14.64
C ARG A 87 6.86 -0.53 15.91
N LYS A 88 6.63 0.59 16.60
CA LYS A 88 5.82 0.65 17.83
C LYS A 88 4.39 0.18 17.57
N TYR A 89 3.75 0.73 16.55
CA TYR A 89 2.36 0.46 16.25
C TYR A 89 2.13 -0.93 15.65
N SER A 90 3.11 -1.51 14.95
CA SER A 90 3.08 -2.92 14.55
C SER A 90 2.99 -3.83 15.77
N ALA A 91 3.86 -3.61 16.78
CA ALA A 91 3.84 -4.39 18.01
C ALA A 91 2.53 -4.20 18.79
N GLU A 92 1.99 -2.97 18.88
CA GLU A 92 0.71 -2.71 19.51
C GLU A 92 -0.45 -3.44 18.80
N LEU A 93 -0.52 -3.37 17.48
CA LEU A 93 -1.57 -4.05 16.70
C LEU A 93 -1.51 -5.56 16.87
N VAL A 94 -0.30 -6.14 16.81
CA VAL A 94 -0.11 -7.58 17.03
C VAL A 94 -0.55 -8.00 18.44
N ALA A 95 -0.23 -7.19 19.47
CA ALA A 95 -0.63 -7.45 20.85
C ALA A 95 -2.15 -7.43 21.08
N LEU A 96 -2.91 -6.71 20.23
CA LEU A 96 -4.38 -6.73 20.27
C LEU A 96 -4.99 -8.05 19.78
N GLY A 97 -4.20 -8.94 19.15
CA GLY A 97 -4.66 -10.21 18.60
C GLY A 97 -5.76 -10.07 17.56
N PRO A 98 -5.61 -9.27 16.51
CA PRO A 98 -6.65 -9.12 15.49
C PRO A 98 -6.78 -10.38 14.63
N ASP A 99 -7.93 -10.57 14.01
CA ASP A 99 -8.15 -11.67 13.06
C ASP A 99 -7.37 -11.45 11.75
N VAL A 100 -7.11 -10.18 11.39
CA VAL A 100 -6.34 -9.77 10.21
C VAL A 100 -5.76 -8.37 10.40
N ILE A 101 -4.62 -8.11 9.78
CA ILE A 101 -4.02 -6.76 9.74
C ILE A 101 -3.99 -6.27 8.29
N MET A 102 -4.52 -5.06 8.05
CA MET A 102 -4.30 -4.32 6.81
C MET A 102 -3.09 -3.41 6.97
N ALA A 103 -2.08 -3.57 6.11
CA ALA A 103 -0.88 -2.75 6.08
C ALA A 103 -0.84 -1.88 4.82
N ASN A 104 -0.83 -0.55 4.98
CA ASN A 104 -0.82 0.40 3.88
C ASN A 104 0.57 1.01 3.70
N SER A 105 1.27 0.62 2.71
CA SER A 105 2.62 0.95 2.23
C SER A 105 3.65 -0.17 2.43
N SER A 106 4.72 -0.14 1.63
CA SER A 106 5.84 -1.08 1.75
C SER A 106 6.52 -1.00 3.13
N ALA A 107 6.67 0.20 3.69
CA ALA A 107 7.24 0.38 5.03
C ALA A 107 6.37 -0.24 6.14
N ALA A 108 5.04 -0.06 6.06
CA ALA A 108 4.12 -0.66 7.02
C ALA A 108 4.17 -2.20 6.95
N VAL A 109 4.22 -2.76 5.74
CA VAL A 109 4.34 -4.22 5.53
C VAL A 109 5.62 -4.76 6.16
N SER A 110 6.78 -4.15 5.90
CA SER A 110 8.05 -4.58 6.48
C SER A 110 7.95 -4.71 8.00
N HIS A 111 7.46 -3.66 8.69
CA HIS A 111 7.37 -3.65 10.16
C HIS A 111 6.31 -4.61 10.72
N ILE A 112 5.21 -4.86 9.99
CA ILE A 112 4.24 -5.90 10.40
C ILE A 112 4.83 -7.29 10.25
N LEU A 113 5.56 -7.58 9.17
CA LEU A 113 6.20 -8.88 8.98
C LEU A 113 7.32 -9.15 10.00
N ASP A 114 8.03 -8.10 10.43
CA ASP A 114 8.99 -8.20 11.55
C ASP A 114 8.29 -8.52 12.88
N ALA A 115 7.03 -8.10 13.05
CA ALA A 115 6.28 -8.26 14.30
C ALA A 115 5.45 -9.57 14.36
N THR A 116 5.02 -10.13 13.22
CA THR A 116 4.20 -11.34 13.19
C THR A 116 4.34 -12.14 11.89
N HIS A 117 4.39 -13.47 12.05
CA HIS A 117 4.28 -14.44 10.95
C HIS A 117 3.02 -15.31 11.07
N ALA A 118 2.15 -15.04 12.06
CA ALA A 118 0.97 -15.87 12.35
C ALA A 118 -0.33 -15.18 11.99
N ILE A 119 -0.45 -13.86 12.24
CA ILE A 119 -1.67 -13.11 11.94
C ILE A 119 -1.73 -12.86 10.43
N PRO A 120 -2.85 -13.17 9.76
CA PRO A 120 -3.03 -12.86 8.35
C PRO A 120 -2.84 -11.37 8.07
N VAL A 121 -2.08 -11.04 7.01
CA VAL A 121 -1.81 -9.67 6.60
C VAL A 121 -2.33 -9.43 5.19
N VAL A 122 -3.05 -8.33 4.99
CA VAL A 122 -3.47 -7.86 3.68
C VAL A 122 -2.80 -6.51 3.42
N PHE A 123 -1.93 -6.47 2.43
CA PHE A 123 -1.27 -5.22 2.07
C PHE A 123 -2.00 -4.44 0.98
N THR A 124 -1.86 -3.12 1.03
CA THR A 124 -2.31 -2.20 -0.01
C THR A 124 -1.23 -1.13 -0.25
N THR A 125 -1.22 -0.55 -1.45
CA THR A 125 -0.27 0.54 -1.79
C THR A 125 1.20 0.09 -1.64
N VAL A 126 1.49 -1.15 -1.97
CA VAL A 126 2.84 -1.72 -1.96
C VAL A 126 3.42 -1.70 -3.36
N THR A 127 4.68 -1.30 -3.46
CA THR A 127 5.45 -1.36 -4.71
C THR A 127 6.22 -2.67 -4.76
N ASP A 128 6.01 -3.44 -5.81
CA ASP A 128 6.70 -4.69 -6.14
C ASP A 128 6.90 -5.63 -4.92
N PRO A 129 5.82 -6.24 -4.43
CA PRO A 129 5.90 -7.09 -3.24
C PRO A 129 6.75 -8.36 -3.46
N VAL A 130 6.93 -8.79 -4.72
CA VAL A 130 7.80 -9.92 -5.07
C VAL A 130 9.27 -9.48 -5.03
N GLY A 131 9.60 -8.38 -5.70
CA GLY A 131 10.95 -7.80 -5.67
C GLY A 131 11.38 -7.35 -4.27
N ALA A 132 10.42 -6.96 -3.42
CA ALA A 132 10.68 -6.65 -2.01
C ALA A 132 10.82 -7.90 -1.11
N GLY A 133 10.52 -9.10 -1.62
CA GLY A 133 10.58 -10.34 -0.86
C GLY A 133 9.43 -10.53 0.15
N TYR A 134 8.34 -9.79 0.02
CA TYR A 134 7.17 -9.93 0.91
C TYR A 134 6.30 -11.13 0.54
N VAL A 135 6.26 -11.49 -0.74
CA VAL A 135 5.53 -12.63 -1.29
C VAL A 135 6.38 -13.40 -2.28
N GLU A 136 6.15 -14.70 -2.42
CA GLU A 136 6.88 -15.54 -3.39
C GLU A 136 6.53 -15.19 -4.84
N SER A 137 5.23 -14.98 -5.10
CA SER A 137 4.71 -14.50 -6.39
C SER A 137 3.34 -13.86 -6.18
N LEU A 138 2.84 -13.11 -7.19
CA LEU A 138 1.50 -12.52 -7.12
C LEU A 138 0.39 -13.58 -7.14
N ALA A 139 0.60 -14.70 -7.83
CA ALA A 139 -0.37 -15.79 -7.91
C ALA A 139 -0.33 -16.70 -6.68
N HIS A 140 0.82 -16.87 -6.08
CA HIS A 140 1.06 -17.72 -4.90
C HIS A 140 1.91 -16.93 -3.91
N PRO A 141 1.27 -16.10 -3.05
CA PRO A 141 1.99 -15.21 -2.14
C PRO A 141 2.88 -15.94 -1.13
N GLY A 142 2.49 -17.14 -0.71
CA GLY A 142 3.17 -17.88 0.37
C GLY A 142 2.95 -17.21 1.75
N GLY A 143 3.29 -17.91 2.83
CA GLY A 143 3.24 -17.34 4.18
C GLY A 143 1.86 -16.82 4.60
N ASN A 144 1.86 -15.83 5.51
CA ASN A 144 0.66 -15.23 6.09
C ASN A 144 0.24 -13.90 5.45
N ILE A 145 0.78 -13.54 4.28
CA ILE A 145 0.56 -12.25 3.65
C ILE A 145 0.05 -12.35 2.22
N THR A 146 -0.92 -11.50 1.87
CA THR A 146 -1.43 -11.28 0.52
C THR A 146 -1.84 -9.82 0.33
N GLY A 147 -2.22 -9.38 -0.86
CA GLY A 147 -2.72 -8.03 -1.04
C GLY A 147 -2.69 -7.52 -2.47
N PHE A 148 -2.63 -6.19 -2.59
CA PHE A 148 -2.74 -5.47 -3.86
C PHE A 148 -1.52 -4.58 -4.07
N THR A 149 -0.80 -4.82 -5.16
CA THR A 149 0.32 -3.97 -5.59
C THR A 149 -0.18 -2.76 -6.38
N ASN A 150 0.57 -1.65 -6.28
CA ASN A 150 0.33 -0.48 -7.14
C ASN A 150 1.19 -0.52 -8.40
N PHE A 151 2.48 -0.82 -8.21
CA PHE A 151 3.50 -0.72 -9.25
C PHE A 151 4.53 -1.83 -9.08
N GLU A 152 5.18 -2.18 -10.19
CA GLU A 152 6.46 -2.88 -10.20
C GLU A 152 7.59 -1.85 -10.27
N TYR A 153 8.80 -2.21 -9.87
CA TYR A 153 9.95 -1.29 -9.90
C TYR A 153 10.21 -0.74 -11.31
N ALA A 154 9.98 -1.55 -12.34
CA ALA A 154 10.25 -1.21 -13.73
C ALA A 154 9.52 0.06 -14.23
N ILE A 155 8.34 0.37 -13.67
CA ILE A 155 7.58 1.58 -14.05
C ILE A 155 8.39 2.85 -13.81
N ALA A 156 9.32 2.84 -12.85
CA ALA A 156 10.11 4.02 -12.51
C ALA A 156 11.03 4.49 -13.66
N GLY A 157 11.43 3.58 -14.55
CA GLY A 157 12.12 3.96 -15.78
C GLY A 157 11.27 4.84 -16.69
N LYS A 158 9.95 4.59 -16.74
CA LYS A 158 9.03 5.41 -17.53
C LYS A 158 8.85 6.82 -17.00
N TRP A 159 9.00 7.03 -15.68
CA TRP A 159 8.99 8.38 -15.10
C TRP A 159 10.18 9.21 -15.61
N LEU A 160 11.34 8.59 -15.80
CA LEU A 160 12.51 9.26 -16.37
C LEU A 160 12.30 9.60 -17.85
N GLU A 161 11.75 8.67 -18.63
CA GLU A 161 11.40 8.91 -20.03
C GLU A 161 10.40 10.06 -20.14
N LEU A 162 9.34 10.05 -19.35
CA LEU A 162 8.33 11.10 -19.29
C LEU A 162 8.94 12.47 -18.92
N LEU A 163 9.83 12.48 -17.91
CA LEU A 163 10.51 13.70 -17.48
C LEU A 163 11.37 14.25 -18.61
N LYS A 164 12.06 13.39 -19.36
CA LYS A 164 12.88 13.78 -20.52
C LYS A 164 12.02 14.30 -21.69
N GLU A 165 10.82 13.73 -21.87
CA GLU A 165 9.86 14.16 -22.90
C GLU A 165 9.32 15.56 -22.63
N ILE A 166 8.90 15.87 -21.39
CA ILE A 166 8.37 17.20 -21.02
C ILE A 166 9.45 18.27 -20.85
N ALA A 167 10.69 17.86 -20.63
CA ALA A 167 11.83 18.74 -20.45
C ALA A 167 13.06 18.21 -21.20
N PRO A 168 13.10 18.32 -22.55
CA PRO A 168 14.15 17.71 -23.37
C PRO A 168 15.58 18.17 -23.05
N GLN A 169 15.73 19.35 -22.47
CA GLN A 169 17.03 19.93 -22.11
C GLN A 169 17.67 19.33 -20.85
N ILE A 170 16.93 18.53 -20.04
CA ILE A 170 17.50 17.99 -18.81
C ILE A 170 18.66 17.04 -19.10
N SER A 171 19.72 17.14 -18.31
CA SER A 171 20.88 16.25 -18.32
C SER A 171 21.18 15.68 -16.94
N ARG A 172 20.49 16.17 -15.92
CA ARG A 172 20.65 15.74 -14.53
C ARG A 172 19.28 15.55 -13.90
N VAL A 173 19.12 14.49 -13.12
CA VAL A 173 17.87 14.21 -12.41
C VAL A 173 18.15 13.84 -10.96
N ALA A 174 17.56 14.61 -10.05
CA ALA A 174 17.48 14.22 -8.66
C ALA A 174 16.36 13.17 -8.50
N VAL A 175 16.63 12.11 -7.74
CA VAL A 175 15.65 11.06 -7.45
C VAL A 175 15.44 11.02 -5.96
N MET A 176 14.28 11.55 -5.52
CA MET A 176 13.88 11.50 -4.12
C MET A 176 13.33 10.09 -3.81
N ARG A 177 13.95 9.42 -2.86
CA ARG A 177 13.63 8.05 -2.48
C ARG A 177 13.72 7.85 -0.96
N GLU A 178 13.31 6.71 -0.49
CA GLU A 178 13.42 6.26 0.90
C GLU A 178 14.26 4.98 0.92
N SER A 179 15.57 5.10 1.18
CA SER A 179 16.52 3.98 1.04
C SER A 179 16.33 2.88 2.07
N ALA A 180 15.70 3.21 3.21
CA ALA A 180 15.39 2.23 4.26
C ALA A 180 14.24 1.27 3.90
N VAL A 181 13.52 1.51 2.79
CA VAL A 181 12.40 0.69 2.33
C VAL A 181 12.74 0.11 0.97
N ALA A 182 12.49 -1.19 0.75
CA ALA A 182 12.86 -1.90 -0.48
C ALA A 182 12.40 -1.21 -1.79
N ALA A 183 11.26 -0.53 -1.75
CA ALA A 183 10.74 0.24 -2.87
C ALA A 183 11.71 1.34 -3.36
N GLY A 184 12.40 2.03 -2.45
CA GLY A 184 13.32 3.12 -2.80
C GLY A 184 14.51 2.65 -3.63
N PRO A 185 15.34 1.70 -3.17
CA PRO A 185 16.41 1.13 -3.96
C PRO A 185 15.94 0.46 -5.26
N GLY A 186 14.83 -0.29 -5.22
CA GLY A 186 14.30 -0.99 -6.39
C GLY A 186 13.86 -0.04 -7.51
N GLN A 187 13.10 0.99 -7.20
CA GLN A 187 12.71 2.02 -8.16
C GLN A 187 13.91 2.82 -8.66
N PHE A 188 14.87 3.14 -7.77
CA PHE A 188 16.08 3.84 -8.18
C PHE A 188 16.92 3.02 -9.17
N ALA A 189 17.06 1.71 -8.95
CA ALA A 189 17.77 0.82 -9.88
C ALA A 189 17.11 0.80 -11.28
N ALA A 190 15.77 0.79 -11.34
CA ALA A 190 15.05 0.87 -12.60
C ALA A 190 15.26 2.22 -13.32
N ILE A 191 15.30 3.34 -12.57
CA ILE A 191 15.64 4.66 -13.12
C ILE A 191 17.08 4.67 -13.62
N GLN A 192 18.05 4.07 -12.89
CA GLN A 192 19.45 3.99 -13.30
C GLN A 192 19.61 3.23 -14.63
N ALA A 193 18.89 2.12 -14.79
CA ALA A 193 18.93 1.37 -16.04
C ALA A 193 18.42 2.19 -17.24
N ALA A 194 17.41 3.04 -17.04
CA ALA A 194 16.85 3.92 -18.06
C ALA A 194 17.71 5.18 -18.32
N ALA A 195 18.53 5.61 -17.37
CA ALA A 195 19.30 6.85 -17.45
C ALA A 195 20.49 6.77 -18.42
N ALA A 196 21.19 5.63 -18.45
CA ALA A 196 22.39 5.47 -19.25
C ALA A 196 22.16 5.75 -20.76
N PRO A 197 21.16 5.15 -21.42
CA PRO A 197 20.91 5.42 -22.84
C PRO A 197 20.40 6.86 -23.10
N LEU A 198 19.88 7.56 -22.08
CA LEU A 198 19.40 8.93 -22.20
C LEU A 198 20.47 10.00 -21.90
N GLY A 199 21.67 9.58 -21.49
CA GLY A 199 22.77 10.47 -21.11
C GLY A 199 22.45 11.34 -19.89
N ILE A 200 21.70 10.80 -18.91
CA ILE A 200 21.24 11.53 -17.72
C ILE A 200 22.09 11.16 -16.51
N ASP A 201 22.66 12.15 -15.83
CA ASP A 201 23.31 12.00 -14.53
C ASP A 201 22.27 11.94 -13.41
N LEU A 202 22.32 10.92 -12.55
CA LEU A 202 21.38 10.72 -11.47
C LEU A 202 21.99 11.09 -10.13
N ARG A 203 21.20 11.82 -9.32
CA ARG A 203 21.54 12.20 -7.94
C ARG A 203 20.47 11.68 -6.99
N PRO A 204 20.73 10.64 -6.19
CA PRO A 204 19.78 10.19 -5.18
C PRO A 204 19.66 11.22 -4.07
N ILE A 205 18.42 11.50 -3.67
CA ILE A 205 18.07 12.30 -2.50
C ILE A 205 17.28 11.39 -1.55
N ASP A 206 17.72 11.30 -0.30
CA ASP A 206 17.13 10.43 0.73
C ASP A 206 16.89 11.24 2.02
N PRO A 207 15.96 12.22 2.00
CA PRO A 207 15.74 13.11 3.13
C PRO A 207 15.02 12.40 4.27
N ARG A 208 15.40 12.73 5.51
CA ARG A 208 14.85 12.18 6.75
C ARG A 208 14.01 13.19 7.52
N ASP A 209 14.19 14.47 7.21
CA ASP A 209 13.44 15.58 7.76
C ASP A 209 13.17 16.66 6.70
N PRO A 210 12.22 17.60 6.95
CA PRO A 210 11.88 18.65 5.99
C PRO A 210 13.05 19.56 5.60
N SER A 211 13.97 19.85 6.52
CA SER A 211 15.11 20.72 6.25
C SER A 211 16.09 20.08 5.26
N GLU A 212 16.24 18.75 5.32
CA GLU A 212 17.02 17.99 4.34
C GLU A 212 16.39 18.05 2.94
N ILE A 213 15.04 18.08 2.81
CA ILE A 213 14.36 18.29 1.52
C ILE A 213 14.76 19.66 0.94
N GLU A 214 14.67 20.73 1.77
CA GLU A 214 14.99 22.08 1.36
C GLU A 214 16.44 22.18 0.89
N HIS A 215 17.38 21.72 1.70
CA HIS A 215 18.80 21.78 1.38
C HIS A 215 19.16 20.96 0.13
N ALA A 216 18.64 19.74 0.01
CA ALA A 216 18.96 18.87 -1.11
C ALA A 216 18.40 19.39 -2.44
N ILE A 217 17.15 19.88 -2.45
CA ILE A 217 16.54 20.49 -3.67
C ILE A 217 17.26 21.79 -4.04
N ALA A 218 17.53 22.67 -3.07
CA ALA A 218 18.24 23.91 -3.33
C ALA A 218 19.66 23.67 -3.85
N ALA A 219 20.42 22.79 -3.23
CA ALA A 219 21.76 22.41 -3.69
C ALA A 219 21.76 21.81 -5.11
N PHE A 220 20.80 20.93 -5.39
CA PHE A 220 20.65 20.33 -6.72
C PHE A 220 20.28 21.37 -7.79
N ALA A 221 19.43 22.31 -7.46
CA ALA A 221 18.92 23.33 -8.38
C ALA A 221 19.95 24.44 -8.74
N HIS A 222 21.09 24.49 -8.05
CA HIS A 222 22.16 25.46 -8.34
C HIS A 222 22.72 25.33 -9.74
N GLU A 223 22.75 24.13 -10.30
CA GLU A 223 23.21 23.87 -11.66
C GLU A 223 22.01 23.76 -12.62
N PRO A 224 22.17 24.20 -13.87
CA PRO A 224 21.08 24.19 -14.87
C PRO A 224 20.73 22.76 -15.33
N ASN A 225 19.65 22.67 -16.11
CA ASN A 225 19.19 21.44 -16.78
C ASN A 225 18.88 20.29 -15.81
N GLY A 226 18.42 20.61 -14.60
CA GLY A 226 17.97 19.66 -13.60
C GLY A 226 16.49 19.30 -13.74
N GLY A 227 16.13 18.09 -13.31
CA GLY A 227 14.76 17.62 -13.09
C GLY A 227 14.67 16.82 -11.80
N LEU A 228 13.46 16.53 -11.34
CA LEU A 228 13.21 15.77 -10.11
C LEU A 228 12.24 14.62 -10.38
N ILE A 229 12.53 13.47 -9.85
CA ILE A 229 11.58 12.33 -9.74
C ILE A 229 11.32 12.06 -8.28
N VAL A 230 10.04 11.99 -7.90
CA VAL A 230 9.60 11.60 -6.56
C VAL A 230 9.06 10.18 -6.62
N THR A 231 9.81 9.24 -6.05
CA THR A 231 9.45 7.81 -6.01
C THR A 231 8.41 7.51 -4.91
N GLY A 232 7.98 6.25 -4.79
CA GLY A 232 7.03 5.81 -3.80
C GLY A 232 7.58 5.92 -2.38
N SER A 233 7.30 7.02 -1.69
CA SER A 233 7.71 7.31 -0.32
C SER A 233 6.57 7.93 0.46
N SER A 234 6.28 7.39 1.65
CA SER A 234 5.30 7.99 2.56
C SER A 234 5.79 9.33 3.10
N PHE A 235 7.08 9.45 3.34
CA PHE A 235 7.70 10.71 3.78
C PHE A 235 7.51 11.83 2.73
N ALA A 236 7.80 11.55 1.45
CA ALA A 236 7.57 12.50 0.37
C ALA A 236 6.07 12.85 0.22
N SER A 237 5.17 11.88 0.41
CA SER A 237 3.72 12.12 0.35
C SER A 237 3.26 13.10 1.42
N ILE A 238 3.77 12.96 2.64
CA ILE A 238 3.44 13.85 3.78
C ILE A 238 3.96 15.27 3.53
N HIS A 239 5.16 15.40 2.97
CA HIS A 239 5.81 16.68 2.71
C HIS A 239 5.60 17.21 1.28
N ARG A 240 4.59 16.69 0.56
CA ARG A 240 4.36 17.03 -0.87
C ARG A 240 4.17 18.53 -1.13
N LYS A 241 3.52 19.26 -0.22
CA LYS A 241 3.34 20.70 -0.38
C LYS A 241 4.66 21.47 -0.34
N LEU A 242 5.59 21.06 0.52
CA LEU A 242 6.94 21.60 0.56
C LEU A 242 7.69 21.30 -0.74
N ILE A 243 7.62 20.06 -1.21
CA ILE A 243 8.25 19.64 -2.48
C ILE A 243 7.69 20.45 -3.66
N PHE A 244 6.37 20.68 -3.71
CA PHE A 244 5.75 21.51 -4.76
C PHE A 244 6.27 22.95 -4.73
N ALA A 245 6.33 23.56 -3.54
CA ALA A 245 6.82 24.92 -3.37
C ALA A 245 8.28 25.07 -3.81
N LEU A 246 9.15 24.15 -3.40
CA LEU A 246 10.55 24.14 -3.79
C LEU A 246 10.76 23.89 -5.28
N ALA A 247 10.01 22.94 -5.85
CA ALA A 247 10.05 22.67 -7.28
C ALA A 247 9.65 23.90 -8.12
N ALA A 248 8.59 24.60 -7.71
CA ALA A 248 8.15 25.82 -8.35
C ALA A 248 9.16 26.97 -8.17
N GLN A 249 9.68 27.18 -6.96
CA GLN A 249 10.69 28.19 -6.64
C GLN A 249 11.94 28.04 -7.52
N HIS A 250 12.40 26.81 -7.70
CA HIS A 250 13.60 26.49 -8.46
C HIS A 250 13.33 26.15 -9.93
N ARG A 251 12.07 26.22 -10.39
CA ARG A 251 11.66 25.89 -11.76
C ARG A 251 12.12 24.49 -12.20
N LEU A 252 12.11 23.53 -11.30
CA LEU A 252 12.43 22.15 -11.60
C LEU A 252 11.21 21.43 -12.19
N PRO A 253 11.31 20.83 -13.38
CA PRO A 253 10.30 19.89 -13.84
C PRO A 253 10.31 18.65 -12.93
N VAL A 254 9.11 18.18 -12.51
CA VAL A 254 8.97 17.06 -11.57
C VAL A 254 7.98 16.05 -12.08
N VAL A 255 8.35 14.77 -12.01
CA VAL A 255 7.44 13.64 -12.18
C VAL A 255 7.21 12.99 -10.82
N TYR A 256 5.95 12.77 -10.49
CA TYR A 256 5.52 12.11 -9.26
C TYR A 256 5.02 10.70 -9.54
N ASN A 257 5.13 9.82 -8.55
CA ASN A 257 4.76 8.41 -8.68
C ASN A 257 3.24 8.13 -8.62
N ALA A 258 2.40 9.12 -8.28
CA ALA A 258 0.98 8.88 -8.08
C ALA A 258 0.11 10.10 -8.40
N ARG A 259 -1.10 9.83 -8.90
CA ARG A 259 -2.05 10.83 -9.38
C ARG A 259 -2.46 11.87 -8.32
N PHE A 260 -2.55 11.49 -7.04
CA PHE A 260 -2.96 12.42 -5.99
C PHE A 260 -2.00 13.62 -5.85
N TYR A 261 -0.71 13.45 -6.16
CA TYR A 261 0.23 14.58 -6.19
C TYR A 261 -0.21 15.63 -7.21
N VAL A 262 -0.66 15.20 -8.39
CA VAL A 262 -1.12 16.13 -9.44
C VAL A 262 -2.43 16.79 -9.03
N SER A 263 -3.34 16.04 -8.39
CA SER A 263 -4.59 16.61 -7.86
C SER A 263 -4.35 17.66 -6.78
N ASP A 264 -3.24 17.58 -6.05
CA ASP A 264 -2.85 18.49 -4.97
C ASP A 264 -1.94 19.66 -5.45
N GLY A 265 -1.61 19.73 -6.76
CA GLY A 265 -0.83 20.82 -7.35
C GLY A 265 0.54 20.43 -7.90
N GLY A 266 0.90 19.17 -7.94
CA GLY A 266 2.10 18.67 -8.60
C GLY A 266 2.00 18.76 -10.13
N LEU A 267 3.15 18.74 -10.83
CA LEU A 267 3.20 18.97 -12.27
C LEU A 267 2.63 17.80 -13.07
N ILE A 268 3.14 16.60 -12.90
CA ILE A 268 2.76 15.41 -13.69
C ILE A 268 3.03 14.09 -12.92
N SER A 269 2.26 13.05 -13.25
CA SER A 269 2.45 11.70 -12.70
C SER A 269 2.18 10.62 -13.75
#